data_8e25eb78c9d61145ed35fb494eed0707
#
_entry.id   8e25eb78c9d61145ed35fb494eed0707
#
_cell.length_a   1.000
_cell.length_b   1.000
_cell.length_c   1.000
_cell.angle_alpha   90.00
_cell.angle_beta   90.00
_cell.angle_gamma   90.00
#
_symmetry.space_group_name_H-M   'P 1'
#
loop_
_entity.id
_entity.type
_entity.pdbx_description
1 polymer ?
#
loop_
_entity_poly.entity_id
_entity_poly.type
_entity_poly.pdbx_seq_one_letter_code
_entity_poly.pdbx_strand_id
1 'polypeptide(L)'
;HERLVGSEMCIRDRAYTPAQAEAMEQTGIGIANQRKAIADGIAVKAPGDITVPLIQKYADDVVTVNDLEISEAVLLLMERCKQIVEPSGAAPVAAVLKGKVDVKGKNVVCLLSGGNIDVSFIQCIIEQGLVSRHRRLRFTVTLLDRPGSLGKLLNDIAALGANILSVEHDRLTAGLNPNEIDVHVSCEVGGKEHGDRVLDQLIQNGYHVKID
;
A
#
# COMPACT_ATOMS: atom_id res chain seq x y z
N HIS A 1 -31.40 10.24 -5.04
CA HIS A 1 -30.92 8.86 -4.91
C HIS A 1 -29.54 8.88 -4.26
N GLU A 2 -29.48 8.42 -3.02
CA GLU A 2 -28.20 8.20 -2.32
C GLU A 2 -27.59 6.93 -2.89
N ARG A 3 -26.43 7.05 -3.53
CA ARG A 3 -25.64 5.89 -3.97
C ARG A 3 -24.93 5.28 -2.79
N LEU A 4 -25.23 4.04 -2.49
CA LEU A 4 -24.43 3.23 -1.58
C LEU A 4 -23.12 2.85 -2.29
N VAL A 5 -22.01 3.38 -1.83
CA VAL A 5 -20.68 3.00 -2.32
C VAL A 5 -20.16 1.86 -1.46
N GLY A 6 -20.13 0.67 -2.06
CA GLY A 6 -19.39 -0.51 -1.61
C GLY A 6 -19.63 -0.93 -0.17
N SER A 7 -20.49 -1.85 0.03
CA SER A 7 -20.39 -2.81 1.11
C SER A 7 -20.00 -4.16 0.51
N GLU A 8 -19.66 -5.12 1.35
CA GLU A 8 -19.52 -6.53 0.94
C GLU A 8 -20.61 -7.00 -0.02
N MET A 9 -21.83 -6.46 0.09
CA MET A 9 -22.95 -6.80 -0.79
C MET A 9 -22.74 -6.41 -2.25
N CYS A 10 -22.13 -5.26 -2.52
CA CYS A 10 -21.97 -4.77 -3.90
C CYS A 10 -20.85 -5.49 -4.67
N ILE A 11 -19.83 -6.00 -3.97
CA ILE A 11 -18.70 -6.69 -4.59
C ILE A 11 -18.85 -8.21 -4.49
N ARG A 12 -19.46 -8.71 -3.42
CA ARG A 12 -19.52 -10.12 -3.04
C ARG A 12 -20.48 -10.95 -3.89
N ASP A 13 -21.62 -10.41 -4.24
CA ASP A 13 -22.79 -11.21 -4.65
C ASP A 13 -23.27 -10.91 -6.07
N ARG A 14 -22.39 -10.50 -6.95
CA ARG A 14 -22.75 -10.25 -8.34
C ARG A 14 -22.90 -11.53 -9.13
N ALA A 15 -24.08 -11.75 -9.76
CA ALA A 15 -24.22 -12.73 -10.81
C ALA A 15 -23.59 -12.18 -12.10
N TYR A 16 -22.69 -12.95 -12.70
CA TYR A 16 -22.07 -12.61 -13.96
C TYR A 16 -22.65 -13.45 -15.08
N THR A 17 -22.87 -12.82 -16.25
CA THR A 17 -23.00 -13.59 -17.47
C THR A 17 -21.63 -14.23 -17.78
N PRO A 18 -21.57 -15.35 -18.54
CA PRO A 18 -20.30 -15.97 -18.92
C PRO A 18 -19.29 -14.97 -19.51
N ALA A 19 -19.75 -14.03 -20.33
CA ALA A 19 -18.93 -12.98 -20.92
C ALA A 19 -18.42 -11.96 -19.88
N GLN A 20 -19.20 -11.67 -18.84
CA GLN A 20 -18.77 -10.80 -17.73
C GLN A 20 -17.78 -11.53 -16.80
N ALA A 21 -17.96 -12.82 -16.56
CA ALA A 21 -17.02 -13.63 -15.81
C ALA A 21 -15.68 -13.72 -16.54
N GLU A 22 -15.68 -13.90 -17.85
CA GLU A 22 -14.48 -13.93 -18.70
C GLU A 22 -13.75 -12.55 -18.72
N ALA A 23 -14.49 -11.44 -18.82
CA ALA A 23 -13.94 -10.08 -18.72
C ALA A 23 -13.36 -9.80 -17.32
N MET A 24 -13.92 -10.36 -16.27
CA MET A 24 -13.42 -10.22 -14.89
C MET A 24 -12.21 -11.12 -14.63
N GLU A 25 -12.11 -12.29 -15.22
CA GLU A 25 -10.91 -13.10 -15.24
C GLU A 25 -9.75 -12.38 -15.92
N GLN A 26 -10.01 -11.69 -17.02
CA GLN A 26 -9.01 -10.87 -17.73
C GLN A 26 -8.62 -9.60 -16.97
N THR A 27 -9.48 -9.04 -16.10
CA THR A 27 -9.20 -7.82 -15.31
C THR A 27 -8.58 -8.10 -13.93
N GLY A 28 -8.25 -9.34 -13.60
CA GLY A 28 -7.51 -9.68 -12.39
C GLY A 28 -8.36 -10.11 -11.19
N ILE A 29 -9.69 -10.14 -11.29
CA ILE A 29 -10.53 -10.73 -10.22
C ILE A 29 -10.38 -12.25 -10.21
N GLY A 30 -10.16 -12.89 -11.37
CA GLY A 30 -9.75 -14.30 -11.45
C GLY A 30 -8.38 -14.58 -10.84
N ILE A 31 -7.49 -13.58 -10.79
CA ILE A 31 -6.17 -13.69 -10.15
C ILE A 31 -6.28 -13.64 -8.62
N ALA A 32 -7.31 -13.00 -8.06
CA ALA A 32 -7.61 -13.05 -6.62
C ALA A 32 -7.88 -14.49 -6.12
N ASN A 33 -8.34 -15.38 -6.98
CA ASN A 33 -8.47 -16.80 -6.66
C ASN A 33 -7.14 -17.55 -6.60
N GLN A 34 -6.06 -17.02 -7.16
CA GLN A 34 -4.72 -17.62 -7.12
C GLN A 34 -3.78 -16.91 -6.12
N ARG A 35 -4.01 -15.64 -5.83
CA ARG A 35 -3.35 -14.89 -4.76
C ARG A 35 -4.39 -14.61 -3.68
N LYS A 36 -4.07 -14.87 -2.42
CA LYS A 36 -4.92 -14.44 -1.31
C LYS A 36 -5.14 -12.94 -1.43
N ALA A 37 -6.34 -12.53 -1.87
CA ALA A 37 -6.73 -11.14 -1.84
C ALA A 37 -6.69 -10.65 -0.40
N ILE A 38 -6.25 -9.41 -0.17
CA ILE A 38 -6.25 -8.84 1.18
C ILE A 38 -7.67 -8.68 1.74
N ALA A 39 -8.64 -8.51 0.87
CA ALA A 39 -10.06 -8.44 1.19
C ALA A 39 -10.72 -9.83 1.08
N ASP A 40 -10.25 -10.79 1.86
CA ASP A 40 -10.70 -12.19 1.82
C ASP A 40 -12.19 -12.35 2.17
N GLY A 41 -12.74 -11.48 3.02
CA GLY A 41 -14.17 -11.44 3.36
C GLY A 41 -15.09 -11.21 2.16
N ILE A 42 -14.59 -10.60 1.07
CA ILE A 42 -15.35 -10.39 -0.19
C ILE A 42 -14.84 -11.23 -1.36
N ALA A 43 -13.75 -11.98 -1.18
CA ALA A 43 -13.18 -12.87 -2.20
C ALA A 43 -13.88 -14.25 -2.22
N VAL A 44 -15.18 -14.27 -2.49
CA VAL A 44 -15.97 -15.51 -2.54
C VAL A 44 -16.04 -16.09 -3.94
N LYS A 45 -16.00 -17.44 -4.03
CA LYS A 45 -15.99 -18.17 -5.32
C LYS A 45 -17.35 -18.19 -6.03
N ALA A 46 -18.42 -18.11 -5.27
CA ALA A 46 -19.77 -18.15 -5.82
C ALA A 46 -20.65 -17.11 -5.11
N PRO A 47 -21.43 -16.35 -5.85
CA PRO A 47 -22.37 -15.39 -5.28
C PRO A 47 -23.58 -16.11 -4.65
N GLY A 48 -24.23 -15.47 -3.67
CA GLY A 48 -25.39 -16.02 -2.99
C GLY A 48 -26.68 -15.89 -3.80
N ASP A 49 -27.50 -16.93 -3.80
CA ASP A 49 -28.75 -16.98 -4.59
C ASP A 49 -29.79 -15.94 -4.14
N ILE A 50 -29.74 -15.48 -2.89
CA ILE A 50 -30.66 -14.49 -2.34
C ILE A 50 -30.14 -13.06 -2.55
N THR A 51 -28.84 -12.85 -2.35
CA THR A 51 -28.24 -11.52 -2.38
C THR A 51 -28.12 -10.96 -3.78
N VAL A 52 -27.81 -11.79 -4.78
CA VAL A 52 -27.70 -11.37 -6.18
C VAL A 52 -28.97 -10.69 -6.72
N PRO A 53 -30.16 -11.27 -6.60
CA PRO A 53 -31.39 -10.60 -7.04
C PRO A 53 -31.66 -9.27 -6.32
N LEU A 54 -31.28 -9.17 -5.04
CA LEU A 54 -31.42 -7.93 -4.28
C LEU A 54 -30.47 -6.84 -4.79
N ILE A 55 -29.20 -7.19 -5.05
CA ILE A 55 -28.24 -6.25 -5.61
C ILE A 55 -28.68 -5.78 -7.00
N GLN A 56 -29.10 -6.71 -7.87
CA GLN A 56 -29.61 -6.36 -9.21
C GLN A 56 -30.81 -5.43 -9.17
N LYS A 57 -31.65 -5.55 -8.13
CA LYS A 57 -32.84 -4.74 -7.98
C LYS A 57 -32.56 -3.36 -7.38
N TYR A 58 -31.61 -3.26 -6.43
CA TYR A 58 -31.45 -2.07 -5.59
C TYR A 58 -30.12 -1.34 -5.77
N ALA A 59 -29.09 -1.95 -6.35
CA ALA A 59 -27.83 -1.28 -6.62
C ALA A 59 -27.85 -0.61 -8.00
N ASP A 60 -27.50 0.67 -8.04
CA ASP A 60 -27.40 1.42 -9.29
C ASP A 60 -26.15 1.05 -10.09
N ASP A 61 -25.04 0.74 -9.39
CA ASP A 61 -23.76 0.42 -10.01
C ASP A 61 -22.86 -0.43 -9.09
N VAL A 62 -21.87 -1.09 -9.68
CA VAL A 62 -20.83 -1.86 -8.97
C VAL A 62 -19.47 -1.47 -9.51
N VAL A 63 -18.59 -1.05 -8.62
CA VAL A 63 -17.23 -0.65 -8.94
C VAL A 63 -16.21 -1.58 -8.28
N THR A 64 -15.02 -1.67 -8.86
CA THR A 64 -13.94 -2.52 -8.36
C THR A 64 -12.79 -1.68 -7.83
N VAL A 65 -12.16 -2.17 -6.76
CA VAL A 65 -10.94 -1.64 -6.16
C VAL A 65 -9.91 -2.74 -6.03
N ASN A 66 -8.63 -2.39 -6.12
CA ASN A 66 -7.54 -3.34 -5.95
C ASN A 66 -6.96 -3.30 -4.52
N ASP A 67 -6.08 -4.26 -4.22
CA ASP A 67 -5.50 -4.43 -2.90
C ASP A 67 -4.70 -3.20 -2.41
N LEU A 68 -4.00 -2.50 -3.30
CA LEU A 68 -3.27 -1.28 -2.95
C LEU A 68 -4.23 -0.13 -2.61
N GLU A 69 -5.29 0.04 -3.40
CA GLU A 69 -6.32 1.05 -3.15
C GLU A 69 -7.01 0.82 -1.79
N ILE A 70 -7.28 -0.45 -1.46
CA ILE A 70 -7.84 -0.84 -0.15
C ILE A 70 -6.85 -0.58 0.98
N SER A 71 -5.59 -0.95 0.82
CA SER A 71 -4.54 -0.70 1.83
C SER A 71 -4.39 0.78 2.14
N GLU A 72 -4.44 1.64 1.12
CA GLU A 72 -4.41 3.10 1.32
C GLU A 72 -5.64 3.62 2.08
N ALA A 73 -6.83 3.03 1.83
CA ALA A 73 -8.05 3.39 2.56
C ALA A 73 -7.98 2.96 4.03
N VAL A 74 -7.51 1.74 4.31
CA VAL A 74 -7.28 1.26 5.69
C VAL A 74 -6.32 2.20 6.42
N LEU A 75 -5.19 2.54 5.79
CA LEU A 75 -4.21 3.44 6.38
C LEU A 75 -4.79 4.84 6.64
N LEU A 76 -5.59 5.38 5.72
CA LEU A 76 -6.26 6.67 5.89
C LEU A 76 -7.24 6.64 7.08
N LEU A 77 -8.06 5.58 7.19
CA LEU A 77 -8.99 5.41 8.32
C LEU A 77 -8.26 5.35 9.66
N MET A 78 -7.13 4.65 9.72
CA MET A 78 -6.30 4.60 10.92
C MET A 78 -5.68 5.97 11.24
N GLU A 79 -5.09 6.65 10.25
CA GLU A 79 -4.40 7.93 10.47
C GLU A 79 -5.36 9.08 10.80
N ARG A 80 -6.48 9.17 10.09
CA ARG A 80 -7.40 10.33 10.18
C ARG A 80 -8.57 10.10 11.11
N CYS A 81 -9.17 8.90 11.06
CA CYS A 81 -10.37 8.58 11.81
C CYS A 81 -10.08 7.79 13.09
N LYS A 82 -8.86 7.28 13.28
CA LYS A 82 -8.46 6.40 14.40
C LYS A 82 -9.31 5.13 14.47
N GLN A 83 -9.73 4.64 13.30
CA GLN A 83 -10.52 3.43 13.18
C GLN A 83 -9.72 2.32 12.52
N ILE A 84 -9.80 1.13 13.08
CA ILE A 84 -9.26 -0.10 12.51
C ILE A 84 -10.42 -0.82 11.83
N VAL A 85 -10.32 -0.92 10.52
CA VAL A 85 -11.34 -1.56 9.66
C VAL A 85 -10.64 -2.62 8.83
N GLU A 86 -11.25 -3.80 8.72
CA GLU A 86 -10.72 -4.85 7.84
C GLU A 86 -10.72 -4.41 6.37
N PRO A 87 -9.87 -5.00 5.50
CA PRO A 87 -9.76 -4.61 4.10
C PRO A 87 -11.09 -4.62 3.36
N SER A 88 -11.93 -5.63 3.59
CA SER A 88 -13.26 -5.74 2.98
C SER A 88 -14.16 -4.56 3.37
N GLY A 89 -14.13 -4.17 4.64
CA GLY A 89 -14.91 -3.03 5.15
C GLY A 89 -14.38 -1.67 4.71
N ALA A 90 -13.12 -1.57 4.29
CA ALA A 90 -12.51 -0.34 3.79
C ALA A 90 -12.72 -0.11 2.29
N ALA A 91 -13.18 -1.12 1.54
CA ALA A 91 -13.39 -1.05 0.10
C ALA A 91 -14.26 0.14 -0.37
N PRO A 92 -15.36 0.53 0.33
CA PRO A 92 -16.14 1.71 -0.04
C PRO A 92 -15.34 3.01 0.00
N VAL A 93 -14.51 3.16 1.02
CA VAL A 93 -13.64 4.34 1.16
C VAL A 93 -12.59 4.36 0.05
N ALA A 94 -12.02 3.20 -0.30
CA ALA A 94 -11.10 3.07 -1.42
C ALA A 94 -11.73 3.52 -2.75
N ALA A 95 -12.97 3.11 -3.01
CA ALA A 95 -13.70 3.50 -4.22
C ALA A 95 -13.90 5.01 -4.32
N VAL A 96 -14.25 5.67 -3.21
CA VAL A 96 -14.37 7.13 -3.15
C VAL A 96 -13.03 7.83 -3.32
N LEU A 97 -12.00 7.40 -2.60
CA LEU A 97 -10.65 7.98 -2.66
C LEU A 97 -10.05 7.93 -4.07
N LYS A 98 -10.32 6.86 -4.80
CA LYS A 98 -9.79 6.64 -6.15
C LYS A 98 -10.69 7.18 -7.26
N GLY A 99 -11.76 7.90 -6.89
CA GLY A 99 -12.66 8.50 -7.86
C GLY A 99 -13.41 7.49 -8.73
N LYS A 100 -13.59 6.23 -8.23
CA LYS A 100 -14.36 5.20 -8.94
C LYS A 100 -15.85 5.55 -9.01
N VAL A 101 -16.30 6.45 -8.13
CA VAL A 101 -17.67 6.94 -8.05
C VAL A 101 -17.65 8.46 -8.04
N ASP A 102 -18.52 9.08 -8.86
CA ASP A 102 -18.68 10.54 -8.83
C ASP A 102 -19.41 10.96 -7.57
N VAL A 103 -18.70 11.59 -6.66
CA VAL A 103 -19.20 12.06 -5.35
C VAL A 103 -19.28 13.58 -5.25
N LYS A 104 -18.90 14.31 -6.31
CA LYS A 104 -18.84 15.77 -6.26
C LYS A 104 -20.21 16.39 -6.01
N GLY A 105 -20.33 17.17 -4.96
CA GLY A 105 -21.59 17.84 -4.58
C GLY A 105 -22.67 16.90 -4.03
N LYS A 106 -22.31 15.66 -3.64
CA LYS A 106 -23.24 14.66 -3.10
C LYS A 106 -22.93 14.36 -1.64
N ASN A 107 -23.98 14.02 -0.87
CA ASN A 107 -23.81 13.41 0.44
C ASN A 107 -23.51 11.93 0.25
N VAL A 108 -22.36 11.47 0.73
CA VAL A 108 -21.88 10.10 0.56
C VAL A 108 -21.73 9.43 1.91
N VAL A 109 -22.28 8.24 2.04
CA VAL A 109 -22.10 7.39 3.23
C VAL A 109 -21.31 6.15 2.81
N CYS A 110 -20.14 5.95 3.43
CA CYS A 110 -19.35 4.73 3.30
C CYS A 110 -19.65 3.83 4.50
N LEU A 111 -20.20 2.65 4.26
CA LEU A 111 -20.40 1.67 5.32
C LEU A 111 -19.07 0.97 5.63
N LEU A 112 -18.54 1.20 6.83
CA LEU A 112 -17.36 0.51 7.33
C LEU A 112 -17.82 -0.76 8.05
N SER A 113 -17.71 -1.89 7.39
CA SER A 113 -18.14 -3.18 7.92
C SER A 113 -16.96 -4.04 8.34
N GLY A 114 -17.00 -4.54 9.58
CA GLY A 114 -16.01 -5.46 10.08
C GLY A 114 -14.70 -4.83 10.56
N GLY A 115 -14.04 -5.54 11.46
CA GLY A 115 -12.75 -5.19 12.06
C GLY A 115 -11.90 -6.42 12.34
N ASN A 116 -12.21 -7.56 11.69
CA ASN A 116 -11.47 -8.81 11.85
C ASN A 116 -10.19 -8.78 11.00
N ILE A 117 -9.19 -8.09 11.50
CA ILE A 117 -7.89 -7.94 10.84
C ILE A 117 -6.77 -8.33 11.79
N ASP A 118 -5.83 -9.12 11.30
CA ASP A 118 -4.63 -9.49 12.05
C ASP A 118 -3.71 -8.29 12.28
N VAL A 119 -3.17 -8.16 13.49
CA VAL A 119 -2.22 -7.08 13.84
C VAL A 119 -0.96 -7.14 12.97
N SER A 120 -0.47 -8.35 12.67
CA SER A 120 0.67 -8.54 11.76
C SER A 120 0.36 -8.06 10.35
N PHE A 121 -0.87 -8.20 9.89
CA PHE A 121 -1.30 -7.70 8.59
C PHE A 121 -1.44 -6.17 8.58
N ILE A 122 -1.92 -5.57 9.68
CA ILE A 122 -1.91 -4.11 9.87
C ILE A 122 -0.50 -3.56 9.70
N GLN A 123 0.50 -4.21 10.29
CA GLN A 123 1.90 -3.81 10.12
C GLN A 123 2.30 -3.79 8.63
N CYS A 124 1.96 -4.81 7.85
CA CYS A 124 2.24 -4.86 6.42
C CYS A 124 1.57 -3.69 5.66
N ILE A 125 0.30 -3.39 5.98
CA ILE A 125 -0.43 -2.27 5.37
C ILE A 125 0.24 -0.93 5.69
N ILE A 126 0.65 -0.73 6.95
CA ILE A 126 1.35 0.50 7.37
C ILE A 126 2.67 0.64 6.60
N GLU A 127 3.49 -0.41 6.57
CA GLU A 127 4.78 -0.37 5.87
C GLU A 127 4.62 -0.08 4.37
N GLN A 128 3.71 -0.79 3.69
CA GLN A 128 3.42 -0.55 2.28
C GLN A 128 2.87 0.87 2.04
N GLY A 129 2.01 1.34 2.91
CA GLY A 129 1.45 2.69 2.82
C GLY A 129 2.50 3.78 3.04
N LEU A 130 3.49 3.56 3.91
CA LEU A 130 4.61 4.48 4.10
C LEU A 130 5.53 4.51 2.87
N VAL A 131 5.75 3.35 2.24
CA VAL A 131 6.51 3.25 0.98
C VAL A 131 5.77 3.97 -0.16
N SER A 132 4.49 3.70 -0.35
CA SER A 132 3.69 4.31 -1.44
C SER A 132 3.56 5.82 -1.31
N ARG A 133 3.63 6.37 -0.10
CA ARG A 133 3.63 7.81 0.19
C ARG A 133 5.03 8.42 0.23
N HIS A 134 6.06 7.66 -0.18
CA HIS A 134 7.46 8.08 -0.15
C HIS A 134 7.94 8.55 1.23
N ARG A 135 7.36 7.98 2.29
CA ARG A 135 7.81 8.24 3.67
C ARG A 135 8.85 7.23 4.16
N ARG A 136 9.05 6.17 3.41
CA ARG A 136 10.07 5.15 3.62
C ARG A 136 11.07 5.22 2.47
N LEU A 137 12.32 5.52 2.79
CA LEU A 137 13.43 5.56 1.84
C LEU A 137 14.38 4.40 2.13
N ARG A 138 14.70 3.61 1.12
CA ARG A 138 15.70 2.54 1.20
C ARG A 138 16.74 2.76 0.12
N PHE A 139 17.98 2.64 0.50
CA PHE A 139 19.10 2.80 -0.42
C PHE A 139 20.34 2.10 0.11
N THR A 140 21.23 1.78 -0.80
CA THR A 140 22.54 1.17 -0.50
C THR A 140 23.63 2.17 -0.79
N VAL A 141 24.62 2.26 0.11
CA VAL A 141 25.81 3.11 -0.07
C VAL A 141 27.06 2.26 0.02
N THR A 142 27.88 2.30 -1.02
CA THR A 142 29.21 1.67 -0.99
C THR A 142 30.21 2.59 -0.29
N LEU A 143 30.86 2.08 0.74
CA LEU A 143 31.86 2.80 1.54
C LEU A 143 33.20 2.05 1.56
N LEU A 144 34.27 2.79 1.85
CA LEU A 144 35.53 2.16 2.24
C LEU A 144 35.41 1.55 3.65
N ASP A 145 35.82 0.27 3.79
CA ASP A 145 35.82 -0.47 5.07
C ASP A 145 36.94 0.02 5.98
N ARG A 146 36.71 1.13 6.65
CA ARG A 146 37.66 1.73 7.61
C ARG A 146 36.91 2.40 8.76
N PRO A 147 37.53 2.49 9.93
CA PRO A 147 36.96 3.18 11.09
C PRO A 147 36.50 4.60 10.73
N GLY A 148 35.28 4.95 11.14
CA GLY A 148 34.65 6.26 10.93
C GLY A 148 33.83 6.42 9.65
N SER A 149 34.02 5.59 8.62
CA SER A 149 33.25 5.73 7.36
C SER A 149 31.75 5.63 7.58
N LEU A 150 31.29 4.62 8.30
CA LEU A 150 29.88 4.45 8.66
C LEU A 150 29.37 5.60 9.53
N GLY A 151 30.16 6.01 10.55
CA GLY A 151 29.77 7.10 11.43
C GLY A 151 29.56 8.41 10.67
N LYS A 152 30.43 8.70 9.69
CA LYS A 152 30.27 9.88 8.83
C LYS A 152 28.97 9.82 8.03
N LEU A 153 28.68 8.69 7.37
CA LEU A 153 27.43 8.50 6.61
C LEU A 153 26.19 8.75 7.48
N LEU A 154 26.15 8.14 8.68
CA LEU A 154 25.00 8.27 9.57
C LEU A 154 24.81 9.71 10.06
N ASN A 155 25.90 10.44 10.33
CA ASN A 155 25.84 11.86 10.69
C ASN A 155 25.34 12.72 9.54
N ASP A 156 25.79 12.46 8.31
CA ASP A 156 25.32 13.18 7.12
C ASP A 156 23.81 12.95 6.90
N ILE A 157 23.32 11.72 7.06
CA ILE A 157 21.87 11.38 6.98
C ILE A 157 21.09 12.12 8.08
N ALA A 158 21.58 12.09 9.32
CA ALA A 158 20.93 12.75 10.45
C ALA A 158 20.85 14.27 10.28
N ALA A 159 21.91 14.88 9.74
CA ALA A 159 21.95 16.33 9.47
C ALA A 159 20.89 16.76 8.43
N LEU A 160 20.47 15.84 7.56
CA LEU A 160 19.41 16.07 6.58
C LEU A 160 17.99 15.87 7.15
N GLY A 161 17.87 15.50 8.43
CA GLY A 161 16.59 15.33 9.11
C GLY A 161 15.87 14.00 8.79
N ALA A 162 16.57 13.03 8.21
CA ALA A 162 16.04 11.70 8.00
C ALA A 162 16.20 10.85 9.27
N ASN A 163 15.14 10.13 9.68
CA ASN A 163 15.17 9.25 10.83
C ASN A 163 15.61 7.86 10.41
N ILE A 164 16.75 7.39 10.89
CA ILE A 164 17.31 6.08 10.54
C ILE A 164 16.55 4.98 11.27
N LEU A 165 16.08 3.98 10.54
CA LEU A 165 15.30 2.88 11.07
C LEU A 165 16.11 1.58 11.15
N SER A 166 16.90 1.30 10.11
CA SER A 166 17.85 0.20 10.10
C SER A 166 19.09 0.52 9.30
N VAL A 167 20.19 -0.11 9.69
CA VAL A 167 21.46 -0.07 8.98
C VAL A 167 22.01 -1.50 8.96
N GLU A 168 22.21 -2.01 7.78
CA GLU A 168 22.82 -3.33 7.59
C GLU A 168 24.15 -3.16 6.86
N HIS A 169 25.17 -3.82 7.36
CA HIS A 169 26.54 -3.69 6.91
C HIS A 169 26.95 -5.00 6.22
N ASP A 170 27.08 -4.99 4.91
CA ASP A 170 27.39 -6.16 4.11
C ASP A 170 28.79 -6.08 3.47
N ARG A 171 29.61 -7.08 3.74
CA ARG A 171 30.96 -7.27 3.16
C ARG A 171 30.97 -8.32 2.05
N LEU A 172 29.84 -8.99 1.82
CA LEU A 172 29.78 -10.16 0.94
C LEU A 172 29.04 -9.88 -0.37
N THR A 173 28.63 -8.64 -0.60
CA THR A 173 27.98 -8.25 -1.87
C THR A 173 28.93 -8.54 -3.05
N ALA A 174 28.43 -9.24 -4.04
CA ALA A 174 29.20 -9.58 -5.23
C ALA A 174 29.63 -8.32 -6.00
N GLY A 175 30.89 -8.22 -6.36
CA GLY A 175 31.44 -7.10 -7.14
C GLY A 175 32.08 -5.98 -6.33
N LEU A 176 32.07 -6.06 -4.99
CA LEU A 176 32.81 -5.15 -4.14
C LEU A 176 34.32 -5.40 -4.20
N ASN A 177 35.11 -4.33 -4.11
CA ASN A 177 36.54 -4.46 -3.87
C ASN A 177 36.80 -4.94 -2.43
N PRO A 178 37.95 -5.58 -2.14
CA PRO A 178 38.23 -6.15 -0.81
C PRO A 178 38.25 -5.14 0.34
N ASN A 179 38.37 -3.84 0.04
CA ASN A 179 38.38 -2.74 1.01
C ASN A 179 37.07 -1.93 0.99
N GLU A 180 36.04 -2.43 0.34
CA GLU A 180 34.72 -1.80 0.26
C GLU A 180 33.64 -2.64 0.95
N ILE A 181 32.61 -1.95 1.36
CA ILE A 181 31.41 -2.51 1.98
C ILE A 181 30.18 -1.85 1.43
N ASP A 182 29.10 -2.59 1.34
CA ASP A 182 27.77 -2.04 1.12
C ASP A 182 27.06 -1.82 2.47
N VAL A 183 26.45 -0.66 2.62
CA VAL A 183 25.65 -0.31 3.76
C VAL A 183 24.23 -0.07 3.27
N HIS A 184 23.33 -0.99 3.62
CA HIS A 184 21.90 -0.86 3.35
C HIS A 184 21.26 -0.02 4.43
N VAL A 185 20.65 1.09 4.05
CA VAL A 185 20.03 2.03 4.96
C VAL A 185 18.54 2.13 4.69
N SER A 186 17.74 2.05 5.75
CA SER A 186 16.32 2.36 5.72
C SER A 186 16.05 3.56 6.59
N CYS A 187 15.42 4.60 6.02
CA CYS A 187 15.08 5.84 6.71
C CYS A 187 13.60 6.17 6.61
N GLU A 188 13.07 6.86 7.61
CA GLU A 188 11.83 7.60 7.51
C GLU A 188 12.13 9.04 7.10
N VAL A 189 11.39 9.52 6.08
CA VAL A 189 11.50 10.88 5.53
C VAL A 189 10.11 11.54 5.49
N GLY A 190 10.06 12.85 5.35
CA GLY A 190 8.83 13.62 5.37
C GLY A 190 7.96 13.51 4.09
N GLY A 191 8.43 12.78 3.08
CA GLY A 191 7.79 12.60 1.78
C GLY A 191 8.80 12.63 0.64
N LYS A 192 8.30 12.58 -0.60
CA LYS A 192 9.13 12.44 -1.79
C LYS A 192 10.23 13.51 -1.89
N GLU A 193 9.85 14.79 -1.81
CA GLU A 193 10.81 15.90 -1.92
C GLU A 193 11.92 15.85 -0.87
N HIS A 194 11.59 15.39 0.35
CA HIS A 194 12.59 15.22 1.40
C HIS A 194 13.52 14.04 1.09
N GLY A 195 12.97 12.90 0.64
CA GLY A 195 13.76 11.75 0.22
C GLY A 195 14.73 12.08 -0.92
N ASP A 196 14.22 12.75 -1.96
CA ASP A 196 15.05 13.20 -3.10
C ASP A 196 16.21 14.11 -2.64
N ARG A 197 15.94 15.09 -1.77
CA ARG A 197 17.00 15.94 -1.18
C ARG A 197 18.05 15.15 -0.40
N VAL A 198 17.62 14.13 0.35
CA VAL A 198 18.56 13.28 1.10
C VAL A 198 19.50 12.56 0.13
N LEU A 199 18.96 11.94 -0.91
CA LEU A 199 19.75 11.21 -1.91
C LEU A 199 20.71 12.15 -2.67
N ASP A 200 20.19 13.26 -3.16
CA ASP A 200 21.00 14.25 -3.91
C ASP A 200 22.15 14.79 -3.06
N GLN A 201 21.91 15.10 -1.80
CA GLN A 201 22.97 15.61 -0.91
C GLN A 201 24.02 14.54 -0.60
N LEU A 202 23.63 13.29 -0.41
CA LEU A 202 24.59 12.20 -0.22
C LEU A 202 25.46 12.02 -1.47
N ILE A 203 24.88 12.09 -2.66
CA ILE A 203 25.63 12.04 -3.92
C ILE A 203 26.61 13.23 -4.05
N GLN A 204 26.15 14.44 -3.71
CA GLN A 204 26.99 15.64 -3.70
C GLN A 204 28.15 15.54 -2.68
N ASN A 205 27.91 14.86 -1.54
CA ASN A 205 28.95 14.59 -0.54
C ASN A 205 29.95 13.50 -0.99
N GLY A 206 29.77 12.95 -2.21
CA GLY A 206 30.67 11.97 -2.82
C GLY A 206 30.33 10.51 -2.49
N TYR A 207 29.16 10.22 -1.96
CA TYR A 207 28.71 8.84 -1.73
C TYR A 207 28.20 8.19 -3.02
N HIS A 208 28.50 6.90 -3.17
CA HIS A 208 27.94 6.07 -4.25
C HIS A 208 26.63 5.49 -3.74
N VAL A 209 25.50 6.07 -4.18
CA VAL A 209 24.16 5.71 -3.69
C VAL A 209 23.41 4.94 -4.75
N LYS A 210 22.85 3.80 -4.37
CA LYS A 210 21.94 2.95 -5.19
C LYS A 210 20.60 2.89 -4.47
N ILE A 211 19.53 3.24 -5.16
CA ILE A 211 18.15 3.15 -4.63
C ILE A 211 17.67 1.70 -4.80
N ASP A 212 17.10 1.13 -3.74
CA ASP A 212 16.59 -0.25 -3.70
C ASP A 212 15.14 -0.34 -4.21
#